data_e8be986faeb05e29f78ca571a921b78b
#
_entry.id   e8be986faeb05e29f78ca571a921b78b
#
_cell.length_a   1.000
_cell.length_b   1.000
_cell.length_c   1.000
_cell.angle_alpha   90.00
_cell.angle_beta   90.00
_cell.angle_gamma   90.00
#
_symmetry.space_group_name_H-M   'P 1'
#
loop_
_entity.id
_entity.type
_entity.pdbx_description
1 polymer ?
#
loop_
_entity_poly.entity_id
_entity_poly.type
_entity_poly.pdbx_seq_one_letter_code
_entity_poly.pdbx_strand_id
1 'polypeptide(L)'
;MAEGIYDLHQCLKEHGKRIVDRLYDWNILGPKTLLGHCIYINEHEMELIRETDTMVVHNPESNMGNACGCPPTMELVHKGIVTGLGTDGYTHDMLESWKVANILHKHHLCDPNAAWGEVPKMLFENNAVIANRYFKKPLGVLKEGAAADVIVMDYNPLTPMRADNVNGHLLFGTTGHDVVT
;
A
#
# COMPACT_ATOMS: atom_id res chain seq x y z
N MET A 1 0.56 3.01 -12.66
CA MET A 1 -0.60 3.73 -13.23
C MET A 1 -0.66 5.11 -12.60
N ALA A 2 -0.69 6.15 -13.41
CA ALA A 2 -0.60 7.55 -12.96
C ALA A 2 0.56 7.79 -11.97
N GLU A 3 1.70 7.20 -12.23
CA GLU A 3 2.90 7.31 -11.40
C GLU A 3 3.59 8.65 -11.63
N GLY A 4 3.88 8.97 -12.89
CA GLY A 4 4.47 10.24 -13.27
C GLY A 4 3.43 11.27 -13.74
N ILE A 5 3.72 12.55 -13.54
CA ILE A 5 2.87 13.64 -14.05
C ILE A 5 2.74 13.58 -15.57
N TYR A 6 3.76 13.05 -16.25
CA TYR A 6 3.74 12.86 -17.70
C TYR A 6 2.69 11.85 -18.16
N ASP A 7 2.45 10.80 -17.39
CA ASP A 7 1.41 9.82 -17.70
C ASP A 7 0.04 10.50 -17.83
N LEU A 8 -0.25 11.37 -16.86
CA LEU A 8 -1.48 12.16 -16.85
C LEU A 8 -1.56 13.11 -18.03
N HIS A 9 -0.49 13.90 -18.27
CA HIS A 9 -0.47 14.90 -19.34
C HIS A 9 -0.57 14.25 -20.72
N GLN A 10 0.15 13.14 -20.95
CA GLN A 10 0.06 12.40 -22.20
C GLN A 10 -1.34 11.84 -22.42
N CYS A 11 -1.93 11.24 -21.39
CA CYS A 11 -3.27 10.68 -21.47
C CYS A 11 -4.32 11.75 -21.80
N LEU A 12 -4.24 12.91 -21.17
CA LEU A 12 -5.13 14.04 -21.46
C LEU A 12 -4.92 14.57 -22.90
N LYS A 13 -3.67 14.70 -23.33
CA LYS A 13 -3.33 15.18 -24.68
C LYS A 13 -3.84 14.25 -25.78
N GLU A 14 -3.65 12.94 -25.62
CA GLU A 14 -3.96 11.95 -26.65
C GLU A 14 -5.44 11.54 -26.64
N HIS A 15 -6.10 11.59 -25.49
CA HIS A 15 -7.42 10.98 -25.32
C HIS A 15 -8.47 11.90 -24.70
N GLY A 16 -8.11 13.09 -24.27
CA GLY A 16 -9.02 14.04 -23.63
C GLY A 16 -9.61 13.58 -22.31
N LYS A 17 -9.09 12.49 -21.73
CA LYS A 17 -9.56 11.86 -20.48
C LYS A 17 -8.41 11.55 -19.54
N ARG A 18 -8.69 11.48 -18.25
CA ARG A 18 -7.75 11.04 -17.24
C ARG A 18 -7.57 9.51 -17.29
N ILE A 19 -6.57 8.99 -16.61
CA ILE A 19 -6.16 7.59 -16.76
C ILE A 19 -7.22 6.62 -16.22
N VAL A 20 -7.74 6.89 -15.00
CA VAL A 20 -8.74 6.01 -14.37
C VAL A 20 -10.08 6.06 -15.13
N ASP A 21 -10.49 7.24 -15.61
CA ASP A 21 -11.68 7.39 -16.46
C ASP A 21 -11.63 6.47 -17.69
N ARG A 22 -10.45 6.39 -18.33
CA ARG A 22 -10.27 5.51 -19.49
C ARG A 22 -10.34 4.03 -19.12
N LEU A 23 -9.73 3.65 -17.98
CA LEU A 23 -9.80 2.28 -17.50
C LEU A 23 -11.25 1.89 -17.16
N TYR A 24 -12.01 2.83 -16.61
CA TYR A 24 -13.43 2.66 -16.34
C TYR A 24 -14.24 2.45 -17.64
N ASP A 25 -14.05 3.31 -18.64
CA ASP A 25 -14.71 3.19 -19.95
C ASP A 25 -14.43 1.85 -20.65
N TRP A 26 -13.25 1.27 -20.42
CA TRP A 26 -12.86 -0.02 -20.98
C TRP A 26 -13.27 -1.22 -20.12
N ASN A 27 -14.03 -1.01 -19.04
CA ASN A 27 -14.42 -2.05 -18.09
C ASN A 27 -13.24 -2.86 -17.54
N ILE A 28 -12.10 -2.18 -17.32
CA ILE A 28 -10.89 -2.80 -16.73
C ILE A 28 -10.97 -2.77 -15.20
N LEU A 29 -11.64 -1.75 -14.63
CA LEU A 29 -11.80 -1.63 -13.19
C LEU A 29 -12.71 -2.71 -12.63
N GLY A 30 -12.42 -3.19 -11.43
CA GLY A 30 -13.22 -4.21 -10.77
C GLY A 30 -12.48 -4.90 -9.62
N PRO A 31 -13.16 -5.84 -8.92
CA PRO A 31 -12.66 -6.45 -7.68
C PRO A 31 -11.39 -7.31 -7.85
N LYS A 32 -10.98 -7.59 -9.09
CA LYS A 32 -9.72 -8.27 -9.42
C LYS A 32 -8.73 -7.37 -10.15
N THR A 33 -8.96 -6.07 -10.17
CA THR A 33 -8.01 -5.09 -10.69
C THR A 33 -7.17 -4.51 -9.55
N LEU A 34 -5.86 -4.51 -9.72
CA LEU A 34 -4.90 -3.92 -8.80
C LEU A 34 -4.14 -2.81 -9.54
N LEU A 35 -4.26 -1.57 -9.04
CA LEU A 35 -3.60 -0.39 -9.61
C LEU A 35 -2.38 -0.03 -8.78
N GLY A 36 -1.20 -0.01 -9.39
CA GLY A 36 0.03 0.47 -8.74
C GLY A 36 0.11 2.00 -8.71
N HIS A 37 0.72 2.55 -7.66
CA HIS A 37 1.09 3.96 -7.46
C HIS A 37 -0.09 4.92 -7.25
N CYS A 38 -0.88 5.22 -8.26
CA CYS A 38 -2.03 6.14 -8.20
C CYS A 38 -1.68 7.53 -7.63
N ILE A 39 -0.50 8.09 -8.02
CA ILE A 39 0.00 9.36 -7.46
C ILE A 39 -0.85 10.54 -7.99
N TYR A 40 -1.05 10.59 -9.30
CA TYR A 40 -1.69 11.72 -9.98
C TYR A 40 -3.17 11.43 -10.31
N ILE A 41 -3.91 10.87 -9.34
CA ILE A 41 -5.36 10.71 -9.41
C ILE A 41 -6.07 11.86 -8.69
N ASN A 42 -7.34 12.09 -9.03
CA ASN A 42 -8.18 13.09 -8.38
C ASN A 42 -9.35 12.43 -7.62
N GLU A 43 -10.17 13.25 -6.97
CA GLU A 43 -11.33 12.83 -6.18
C GLU A 43 -12.30 11.95 -7.00
N HIS A 44 -12.64 12.37 -8.23
CA HIS A 44 -13.52 11.61 -9.11
C HIS A 44 -12.93 10.22 -9.45
N GLU A 45 -11.63 10.16 -9.75
CA GLU A 45 -10.95 8.89 -10.03
C GLU A 45 -10.92 7.97 -8.80
N MET A 46 -10.77 8.52 -7.59
CA MET A 46 -10.88 7.75 -6.34
C MET A 46 -12.29 7.17 -6.16
N GLU A 47 -13.35 7.94 -6.48
CA GLU A 47 -14.72 7.42 -6.42
C GLU A 47 -14.95 6.27 -7.43
N LEU A 48 -14.45 6.36 -8.65
CA LEU A 48 -14.50 5.26 -9.62
C LEU A 48 -13.79 4.01 -9.12
N ILE A 49 -12.62 4.17 -8.50
CA ILE A 49 -11.86 3.06 -7.88
C ILE A 49 -12.68 2.43 -6.75
N ARG A 50 -13.30 3.24 -5.90
CA ARG A 50 -14.13 2.79 -4.77
C ARG A 50 -15.39 2.06 -5.24
N GLU A 51 -16.14 2.64 -6.18
CA GLU A 51 -17.42 2.09 -6.69
C GLU A 51 -17.24 0.77 -7.44
N THR A 52 -16.10 0.59 -8.08
CA THR A 52 -15.78 -0.64 -8.81
C THR A 52 -15.11 -1.71 -7.94
N ASP A 53 -14.90 -1.44 -6.64
CA ASP A 53 -14.14 -2.32 -5.73
C ASP A 53 -12.73 -2.66 -6.25
N THR A 54 -12.13 -1.72 -7.00
CA THR A 54 -10.76 -1.81 -7.50
C THR A 54 -9.78 -1.56 -6.35
N MET A 55 -8.67 -2.30 -6.35
CA MET A 55 -7.64 -2.21 -5.32
C MET A 55 -6.47 -1.33 -5.77
N VAL A 56 -5.74 -0.77 -4.81
CA VAL A 56 -4.54 0.03 -5.06
C VAL A 56 -3.35 -0.55 -4.30
N VAL A 57 -2.16 -0.39 -4.84
CA VAL A 57 -0.89 -0.68 -4.15
C VAL A 57 -0.01 0.57 -4.12
N HIS A 58 0.39 0.96 -2.92
CA HIS A 58 1.34 2.04 -2.66
C HIS A 58 2.77 1.49 -2.61
N ASN A 59 3.68 2.06 -3.40
CA ASN A 59 5.09 1.67 -3.48
C ASN A 59 5.98 2.85 -3.05
N PRO A 60 6.16 3.09 -1.74
CA PRO A 60 6.75 4.33 -1.23
C PRO A 60 8.19 4.54 -1.69
N GLU A 61 9.01 3.52 -1.64
CA GLU A 61 10.43 3.59 -2.02
C GLU A 61 10.59 3.91 -3.51
N SER A 62 9.83 3.23 -4.37
CA SER A 62 9.85 3.47 -5.80
C SER A 62 9.40 4.90 -6.13
N ASN A 63 8.29 5.34 -5.53
CA ASN A 63 7.75 6.69 -5.75
C ASN A 63 8.76 7.77 -5.35
N MET A 64 9.47 7.58 -4.24
CA MET A 64 10.52 8.51 -3.76
C MET A 64 11.77 8.41 -4.61
N GLY A 65 12.26 7.20 -4.90
CA GLY A 65 13.47 6.99 -5.68
C GLY A 65 13.38 7.50 -7.12
N ASN A 66 12.19 7.41 -7.72
CA ASN A 66 11.90 7.97 -9.05
C ASN A 66 11.45 9.44 -8.99
N ALA A 67 11.39 10.04 -7.82
CA ALA A 67 10.93 11.42 -7.60
C ALA A 67 9.53 11.70 -8.20
N CYS A 68 8.65 10.71 -8.19
CA CYS A 68 7.32 10.81 -8.79
C CYS A 68 6.32 11.59 -7.94
N GLY A 69 6.57 11.72 -6.64
CA GLY A 69 5.67 12.39 -5.69
C GLY A 69 5.06 11.44 -4.67
N CYS A 70 4.10 11.96 -3.89
CA CYS A 70 3.39 11.21 -2.86
C CYS A 70 1.94 11.00 -3.28
N PRO A 71 1.45 9.74 -3.33
CA PRO A 71 0.04 9.48 -3.64
C PRO A 71 -0.88 9.89 -2.49
N PRO A 72 -2.18 10.12 -2.75
CA PRO A 72 -3.19 10.42 -1.74
C PRO A 72 -3.58 9.18 -0.93
N THR A 73 -2.60 8.42 -0.44
CA THR A 73 -2.79 7.09 0.16
C THR A 73 -3.68 7.14 1.41
N MET A 74 -3.51 8.16 2.24
CA MET A 74 -4.33 8.31 3.46
C MET A 74 -5.81 8.51 3.10
N GLU A 75 -6.09 9.32 2.07
CA GLU A 75 -7.45 9.53 1.56
C GLU A 75 -8.05 8.25 0.99
N LEU A 76 -7.27 7.48 0.21
CA LEU A 76 -7.71 6.19 -0.33
C LEU A 76 -8.13 5.23 0.79
N VAL A 77 -7.31 5.10 1.83
CA VAL A 77 -7.61 4.24 2.98
C VAL A 77 -8.84 4.74 3.76
N HIS A 78 -8.96 6.05 3.98
CA HIS A 78 -10.09 6.65 4.69
C HIS A 78 -11.40 6.54 3.90
N LYS A 79 -11.35 6.52 2.57
CA LYS A 79 -12.51 6.24 1.69
C LYS A 79 -12.90 4.76 1.65
N GLY A 80 -12.18 3.90 2.35
CA GLY A 80 -12.42 2.45 2.38
C GLY A 80 -11.94 1.70 1.14
N ILE A 81 -11.13 2.33 0.29
CA ILE A 81 -10.48 1.66 -0.84
C ILE A 81 -9.42 0.70 -0.29
N VAL A 82 -9.46 -0.55 -0.72
CA VAL A 82 -8.46 -1.54 -0.34
C VAL A 82 -7.12 -1.14 -0.94
N THR A 83 -6.28 -0.54 -0.10
CA THR A 83 -4.96 -0.06 -0.49
C THR A 83 -3.91 -0.87 0.25
N GLY A 84 -3.07 -1.59 -0.49
CA GLY A 84 -1.96 -2.39 0.02
C GLY A 84 -0.63 -1.64 -0.01
N LEU A 85 0.38 -2.24 0.59
CA LEU A 85 1.77 -1.79 0.59
C LEU A 85 2.60 -2.73 -0.28
N GLY A 86 3.44 -2.17 -1.14
CA GLY A 86 4.34 -2.90 -2.03
C GLY A 86 5.72 -2.29 -2.09
N THR A 87 6.63 -2.94 -2.81
CA THR A 87 8.05 -2.55 -2.94
C THR A 87 8.42 -2.12 -4.36
N ASP A 88 7.63 -2.52 -5.36
CA ASP A 88 7.97 -2.35 -6.77
C ASP A 88 9.36 -2.96 -7.10
N GLY A 89 10.20 -2.25 -7.83
CA GLY A 89 11.54 -2.69 -8.21
C GLY A 89 12.63 -2.43 -7.16
N TYR A 90 12.26 -2.03 -5.95
CA TYR A 90 13.18 -1.83 -4.82
C TYR A 90 13.37 -3.11 -4.01
N THR A 91 13.72 -3.00 -2.73
CA THR A 91 13.99 -4.18 -1.88
C THR A 91 12.72 -5.01 -1.64
N HIS A 92 12.89 -6.30 -1.31
CA HIS A 92 11.76 -7.15 -0.92
C HIS A 92 11.42 -7.02 0.59
N ASP A 93 12.06 -6.08 1.29
CA ASP A 93 11.87 -5.86 2.72
C ASP A 93 10.59 -5.03 2.97
N MET A 94 9.51 -5.72 3.29
CA MET A 94 8.23 -5.07 3.60
C MET A 94 8.25 -4.27 4.90
N LEU A 95 9.18 -4.53 5.83
CA LEU A 95 9.36 -3.72 7.05
C LEU A 95 10.03 -2.39 6.70
N GLU A 96 10.97 -2.39 5.75
CA GLU A 96 11.55 -1.18 5.19
C GLU A 96 10.49 -0.34 4.47
N SER A 97 9.69 -0.96 3.57
CA SER A 97 8.58 -0.26 2.91
C SER A 97 7.58 0.34 3.89
N TRP A 98 7.27 -0.36 5.00
CA TRP A 98 6.44 0.21 6.07
C TRP A 98 7.07 1.45 6.69
N LYS A 99 8.35 1.37 7.05
CA LYS A 99 9.10 2.48 7.63
C LYS A 99 9.14 3.69 6.70
N VAL A 100 9.45 3.46 5.43
CA VAL A 100 9.50 4.51 4.40
C VAL A 100 8.12 5.14 4.19
N ALA A 101 7.04 4.35 4.06
CA ALA A 101 5.68 4.87 3.95
C ALA A 101 5.27 5.72 5.16
N ASN A 102 5.58 5.26 6.38
CA ASN A 102 5.28 6.01 7.60
C ASN A 102 5.98 7.38 7.62
N ILE A 103 7.25 7.44 7.26
CA ILE A 103 8.03 8.69 7.24
C ILE A 103 7.56 9.59 6.10
N LEU A 104 7.35 9.04 4.90
CA LEU A 104 6.91 9.78 3.72
C LEU A 104 5.60 10.55 4.01
N HIS A 105 4.59 9.85 4.52
CA HIS A 105 3.28 10.50 4.73
C HIS A 105 3.29 11.51 5.86
N LYS A 106 4.02 11.24 6.95
CA LYS A 106 4.22 12.25 8.01
C LYS A 106 4.90 13.51 7.49
N HIS A 107 5.96 13.34 6.70
CA HIS A 107 6.69 14.46 6.10
C HIS A 107 5.82 15.22 5.09
N HIS A 108 5.15 14.50 4.19
CA HIS A 108 4.32 15.11 3.14
C HIS A 108 3.14 15.90 3.70
N LEU A 109 2.47 15.37 4.72
CA LEU A 109 1.31 15.99 5.36
C LEU A 109 1.68 16.98 6.47
N CYS A 110 2.96 17.06 6.85
CA CYS A 110 3.42 17.83 8.01
C CYS A 110 2.64 17.47 9.29
N ASP A 111 2.22 16.20 9.44
CA ASP A 111 1.44 15.70 10.56
C ASP A 111 2.16 14.49 11.21
N PRO A 112 2.62 14.63 12.48
CA PRO A 112 3.28 13.54 13.19
C PRO A 112 2.35 12.35 13.51
N ASN A 113 1.04 12.55 13.43
CA ASN A 113 0.05 11.52 13.73
C ASN A 113 -0.38 10.72 12.48
N ALA A 114 -0.09 11.21 11.27
CA ALA A 114 -0.40 10.50 10.03
C ALA A 114 0.28 9.13 9.96
N ALA A 115 -0.33 8.21 9.22
CA ALA A 115 0.24 6.90 8.87
C ALA A 115 0.44 5.90 10.02
N TRP A 116 0.00 6.19 11.25
CA TRP A 116 0.12 5.25 12.38
C TRP A 116 -0.83 4.06 12.31
N GLY A 117 -2.04 4.28 11.87
CA GLY A 117 -3.05 3.24 11.70
C GLY A 117 -3.12 2.74 10.26
N GLU A 118 -3.01 3.65 9.30
CA GLU A 118 -3.22 3.38 7.88
C GLU A 118 -2.16 2.44 7.30
N VAL A 119 -0.89 2.72 7.53
CA VAL A 119 0.20 1.91 6.93
C VAL A 119 0.28 0.50 7.51
N PRO A 120 0.19 0.27 8.84
CA PRO A 120 0.05 -1.09 9.37
C PRO A 120 -1.17 -1.83 8.81
N LYS A 121 -2.32 -1.16 8.66
CA LYS A 121 -3.51 -1.75 8.04
C LYS A 121 -3.24 -2.17 6.59
N MET A 122 -2.52 -1.35 5.82
CA MET A 122 -2.14 -1.69 4.45
C MET A 122 -1.29 -2.96 4.41
N LEU A 123 -0.27 -3.05 5.28
CA LEU A 123 0.65 -4.18 5.32
C LEU A 123 0.00 -5.46 5.87
N PHE A 124 -0.60 -5.40 7.06
CA PHE A 124 -1.01 -6.60 7.79
C PHE A 124 -2.43 -7.06 7.48
N GLU A 125 -3.31 -6.16 7.01
CA GLU A 125 -4.70 -6.50 6.71
C GLU A 125 -4.97 -6.46 5.20
N ASN A 126 -4.76 -5.30 4.56
CA ASN A 126 -5.16 -5.10 3.17
C ASN A 126 -4.34 -5.95 2.19
N ASN A 127 -3.05 -6.18 2.42
CA ASN A 127 -2.25 -7.07 1.60
C ASN A 127 -2.81 -8.51 1.62
N ALA A 128 -3.28 -8.97 2.77
CA ALA A 128 -3.96 -10.26 2.88
C ALA A 128 -5.30 -10.27 2.14
N VAL A 129 -6.09 -9.18 2.23
CA VAL A 129 -7.34 -9.02 1.46
C VAL A 129 -7.06 -9.08 -0.04
N ILE A 130 -6.05 -8.36 -0.51
CA ILE A 130 -5.63 -8.36 -1.93
C ILE A 130 -5.24 -9.78 -2.35
N ALA A 131 -4.33 -10.41 -1.63
CA ALA A 131 -3.86 -11.76 -1.95
C ALA A 131 -5.00 -12.79 -2.00
N ASN A 132 -5.92 -12.74 -1.04
CA ASN A 132 -7.06 -13.66 -0.97
C ASN A 132 -8.10 -13.50 -2.11
N ARG A 133 -8.03 -12.42 -2.92
CA ARG A 133 -8.82 -12.31 -4.16
C ARG A 133 -8.27 -13.18 -5.30
N TYR A 134 -7.01 -13.62 -5.20
CA TYR A 134 -6.33 -14.38 -6.26
C TYR A 134 -5.98 -15.80 -5.83
N PHE A 135 -5.66 -16.04 -4.57
CA PHE A 135 -5.24 -17.33 -4.05
C PHE A 135 -6.40 -18.10 -3.40
N LYS A 136 -6.39 -19.43 -3.56
CA LYS A 136 -7.47 -20.29 -3.07
C LYS A 136 -7.39 -20.58 -1.57
N LYS A 137 -6.16 -20.72 -1.03
CA LYS A 137 -5.95 -20.93 0.40
C LYS A 137 -5.95 -19.60 1.12
N PRO A 138 -6.56 -19.50 2.29
CA PRO A 138 -6.49 -18.28 3.10
C PRO A 138 -5.05 -17.90 3.42
N LEU A 139 -4.69 -16.64 3.20
CA LEU A 139 -3.40 -16.03 3.49
C LEU A 139 -3.54 -14.98 4.61
N GLY A 140 -2.44 -14.71 5.33
CA GLY A 140 -2.38 -13.68 6.35
C GLY A 140 -3.07 -14.03 7.67
N VAL A 141 -3.36 -15.32 7.91
CA VAL A 141 -4.00 -15.80 9.15
C VAL A 141 -3.37 -17.11 9.63
N LEU A 142 -3.20 -17.23 10.94
CA LEU A 142 -2.78 -18.47 11.58
C LEU A 142 -4.01 -19.30 11.97
N LYS A 143 -4.46 -20.15 11.07
CA LYS A 143 -5.59 -21.08 11.31
C LYS A 143 -5.45 -22.38 10.52
N GLU A 144 -6.13 -23.42 10.97
CA GLU A 144 -6.21 -24.70 10.25
C GLU A 144 -6.76 -24.50 8.82
N GLY A 145 -6.10 -25.10 7.83
CA GLY A 145 -6.46 -24.99 6.42
C GLY A 145 -5.94 -23.74 5.70
N ALA A 146 -5.33 -22.79 6.41
CA ALA A 146 -4.66 -21.66 5.78
C ALA A 146 -3.30 -22.05 5.17
N ALA A 147 -2.74 -21.16 4.33
CA ALA A 147 -1.36 -21.29 3.90
C ALA A 147 -0.41 -21.10 5.11
N ALA A 148 0.67 -21.86 5.14
CA ALA A 148 1.65 -21.82 6.24
C ALA A 148 2.81 -20.86 5.91
N ASP A 149 2.49 -19.70 5.34
CA ASP A 149 3.46 -18.64 5.07
C ASP A 149 3.68 -17.84 6.37
N VAL A 150 4.71 -18.23 7.12
CA VAL A 150 5.02 -17.70 8.46
C VAL A 150 6.47 -17.26 8.49
N ILE A 151 6.74 -16.11 9.04
CA ILE A 151 8.08 -15.65 9.35
C ILE A 151 8.32 -15.69 10.87
N VAL A 152 9.55 -16.00 11.27
CA VAL A 152 10.03 -15.88 12.65
C VAL A 152 11.05 -14.77 12.69
N MET A 153 10.92 -13.87 13.67
CA MET A 153 11.85 -12.75 13.85
C MET A 153 12.64 -12.93 15.14
N ASP A 154 13.96 -12.75 15.05
CA ASP A 154 14.85 -12.68 16.20
C ASP A 154 14.89 -11.22 16.69
N TYR A 155 13.99 -10.89 17.60
CA TYR A 155 13.84 -9.54 18.13
C TYR A 155 13.89 -9.52 19.65
N ASN A 156 14.85 -8.77 20.19
CA ASN A 156 15.00 -8.56 21.63
C ASN A 156 14.56 -7.13 21.98
N PRO A 157 13.33 -6.92 22.48
CA PRO A 157 12.80 -5.59 22.72
C PRO A 157 13.53 -4.86 23.87
N LEU A 158 13.93 -3.61 23.64
CA LEU A 158 14.58 -2.75 24.64
C LEU A 158 13.64 -2.29 25.76
N THR A 159 12.31 -2.34 25.51
CA THR A 159 11.27 -1.99 26.46
C THR A 159 10.19 -3.08 26.43
N PRO A 160 9.36 -3.23 27.49
CA PRO A 160 8.30 -4.23 27.50
C PRO A 160 7.35 -4.10 26.31
N MET A 161 7.19 -5.19 25.54
CA MET A 161 6.27 -5.25 24.41
C MET A 161 4.87 -5.63 24.88
N ARG A 162 3.85 -4.93 24.39
CA ARG A 162 2.42 -5.11 24.70
C ARG A 162 1.61 -4.95 23.42
N ALA A 163 0.34 -5.35 23.45
CA ALA A 163 -0.56 -5.25 22.30
C ALA A 163 -0.74 -3.81 21.77
N ASP A 164 -0.64 -2.82 22.65
CA ASP A 164 -0.81 -1.41 22.32
C ASP A 164 0.44 -0.74 21.74
N ASN A 165 1.62 -1.37 21.86
CA ASN A 165 2.88 -0.81 21.36
C ASN A 165 3.64 -1.71 20.37
N VAL A 166 3.10 -2.88 19.99
CA VAL A 166 3.77 -3.84 19.10
C VAL A 166 4.13 -3.22 17.75
N ASN A 167 3.25 -2.40 17.17
CA ASN A 167 3.52 -1.71 15.91
C ASN A 167 4.70 -0.76 16.03
N GLY A 168 4.86 -0.07 17.16
CA GLY A 168 6.03 0.79 17.43
C GLY A 168 7.32 -0.02 17.54
N HIS A 169 7.28 -1.16 18.22
CA HIS A 169 8.43 -2.06 18.29
C HIS A 169 8.86 -2.55 16.92
N LEU A 170 7.92 -3.01 16.11
CA LEU A 170 8.22 -3.47 14.75
C LEU A 170 8.74 -2.32 13.87
N LEU A 171 8.05 -1.17 13.86
CA LEU A 171 8.41 -0.03 13.01
C LEU A 171 9.80 0.54 13.34
N PHE A 172 10.14 0.69 14.61
CA PHE A 172 11.37 1.34 15.03
C PHE A 172 12.50 0.38 15.39
N GLY A 173 12.17 -0.82 15.81
CA GLY A 173 13.13 -1.77 16.38
C GLY A 173 13.49 -2.94 15.47
N THR A 174 12.86 -3.10 14.30
CA THR A 174 13.12 -4.25 13.44
C THR A 174 13.40 -3.87 11.99
N THR A 175 14.04 -4.79 11.28
CA THR A 175 14.34 -4.75 9.85
C THR A 175 14.17 -6.16 9.26
N GLY A 176 14.22 -6.30 7.94
CA GLY A 176 14.20 -7.62 7.30
C GLY A 176 15.35 -8.53 7.71
N HIS A 177 16.46 -7.97 8.23
CA HIS A 177 17.59 -8.75 8.76
C HIS A 177 17.24 -9.54 10.04
N ASP A 178 16.20 -9.12 10.76
CA ASP A 178 15.75 -9.81 11.97
C ASP A 178 14.87 -11.04 11.65
N VAL A 179 14.54 -11.25 10.38
CA VAL A 179 13.81 -12.43 9.93
C VAL A 179 14.78 -13.61 9.81
N VAL A 180 14.54 -14.67 10.59
CA VAL A 180 15.40 -15.85 10.65
C VAL A 180 14.79 -17.08 9.94
N THR A 181 13.49 -17.05 9.67
CA THR A 181 12.76 -18.10 8.93
C THR A 181 11.54 -17.52 8.26
#